data_8597ea86ce33d7bdaca8c90d12909064
#
_entry.id   8597ea86ce33d7bdaca8c90d12909064
#
_cell.length_a   1.000
_cell.length_b   1.000
_cell.length_c   1.000
_cell.angle_alpha   90.00
_cell.angle_beta   90.00
_cell.angle_gamma   90.00
#
_symmetry.space_group_name_H-M   'P 1'
#
loop_
_entity.id
_entity.type
_entity.pdbx_description
1 polymer ?
#
loop_
_entity_poly.entity_id
_entity_poly.type
_entity_poly.pdbx_seq_one_letter_code
_entity_poly.pdbx_strand_id
1 'polypeptide(L)'
;MKQHRFASHTPEERRRLSNLGHIVEGLLLGAVGVLALLESTGVASWAATAWPILILVAGVLLLILIYPRHPFSDWPAIWRDAQQQQHTIMAAAIAVAGVAELLRGLGSVWGYVWPGVMLLIGGMFLIHEQHGTSAAAAKAVWQHRILGLTAIIAGLLRAAEVGTGSSPLAILWPLVLLAAAAQLVLYREPEGAFEIGHGHT
;
A
#
# COMPACT_ATOMS: atom_id res chain seq x y z
N MET A 1 9.12 -33.79 9.69
CA MET A 1 8.89 -32.44 9.13
C MET A 1 7.40 -32.24 8.97
N LYS A 2 6.74 -31.41 9.81
CA LYS A 2 5.33 -31.06 9.63
C LYS A 2 5.28 -30.02 8.51
N GLN A 3 4.75 -30.38 7.35
CA GLN A 3 4.39 -29.40 6.30
C GLN A 3 3.39 -28.43 6.92
N HIS A 4 3.83 -27.20 7.12
CA HIS A 4 2.96 -26.13 7.62
C HIS A 4 1.82 -25.94 6.63
N ARG A 5 0.58 -26.07 7.12
CA ARG A 5 -0.66 -25.94 6.37
C ARG A 5 -0.95 -24.49 5.98
N PHE A 6 -0.09 -23.86 5.16
CA PHE A 6 -0.49 -22.72 4.33
C PHE A 6 -1.35 -23.14 3.13
N ALA A 7 -1.67 -24.44 3.03
CA ALA A 7 -2.28 -25.09 1.88
C ALA A 7 -3.79 -25.33 2.05
N SER A 8 -4.59 -24.30 2.34
CA SER A 8 -6.04 -24.49 2.26
C SER A 8 -6.73 -23.70 1.14
N HIS A 9 -6.03 -22.80 0.47
CA HIS A 9 -6.61 -22.05 -0.64
C HIS A 9 -6.03 -22.52 -1.97
N THR A 10 -6.93 -22.77 -2.93
CA THR A 10 -6.56 -23.03 -4.32
C THR A 10 -5.87 -21.78 -4.91
N PRO A 11 -5.08 -21.92 -6.00
CA PRO A 11 -4.52 -20.76 -6.71
C PRO A 11 -5.58 -19.72 -7.09
N GLU A 12 -6.76 -20.18 -7.49
CA GLU A 12 -7.88 -19.28 -7.84
C GLU A 12 -8.43 -18.53 -6.62
N GLU A 13 -8.58 -19.19 -5.47
CA GLU A 13 -9.02 -18.51 -4.24
C GLU A 13 -8.00 -17.46 -3.80
N ARG A 14 -6.70 -17.76 -3.89
CA ARG A 14 -5.64 -16.78 -3.61
C ARG A 14 -5.71 -15.59 -4.54
N ARG A 15 -5.91 -15.80 -5.84
CA ARG A 15 -6.10 -14.75 -6.83
C ARG A 15 -7.30 -13.87 -6.51
N ARG A 16 -8.43 -14.47 -6.14
CA ARG A 16 -9.65 -13.72 -5.74
C ARG A 16 -9.43 -12.88 -4.49
N LEU A 17 -8.77 -13.43 -3.48
CA LEU A 17 -8.45 -12.71 -2.24
C LEU A 17 -7.46 -11.55 -2.49
N SER A 18 -6.43 -11.77 -3.32
CA SER A 18 -5.50 -10.73 -3.73
C SER A 18 -6.21 -9.58 -4.45
N ASN A 19 -7.04 -9.89 -5.45
CA ASN A 19 -7.82 -8.89 -6.16
C ASN A 19 -8.76 -8.10 -5.22
N LEU A 20 -9.40 -8.77 -4.28
CA LEU A 20 -10.27 -8.09 -3.29
C LEU A 20 -9.44 -7.18 -2.38
N GLY A 21 -8.27 -7.62 -1.92
CA GLY A 21 -7.35 -6.81 -1.15
C GLY A 21 -6.99 -5.50 -1.86
N HIS A 22 -6.55 -5.59 -3.11
CA HIS A 22 -6.19 -4.42 -3.91
C HIS A 22 -7.39 -3.47 -4.15
N ILE A 23 -8.59 -4.01 -4.37
CA ILE A 23 -9.80 -3.18 -4.50
C ILE A 23 -10.07 -2.43 -3.19
N VAL A 24 -10.04 -3.10 -2.05
CA VAL A 24 -10.28 -2.49 -0.72
C VAL A 24 -9.22 -1.41 -0.44
N GLU A 25 -7.95 -1.73 -0.66
CA GLU A 25 -6.85 -0.78 -0.49
C GLU A 25 -7.00 0.44 -1.42
N GLY A 26 -7.36 0.21 -2.69
CA GLY A 26 -7.60 1.28 -3.65
C GLY A 26 -8.78 2.18 -3.24
N LEU A 27 -9.87 1.62 -2.73
CA LEU A 27 -11.00 2.41 -2.24
C LEU A 27 -10.62 3.24 -1.00
N LEU A 28 -9.87 2.66 -0.06
CA LEU A 28 -9.37 3.38 1.12
C LEU A 28 -8.42 4.51 0.72
N LEU A 29 -7.47 4.22 -0.18
CA LEU A 29 -6.52 5.21 -0.69
C LEU A 29 -7.24 6.33 -1.47
N GLY A 30 -8.27 5.97 -2.24
CA GLY A 30 -9.12 6.94 -2.95
C GLY A 30 -9.87 7.87 -1.98
N ALA A 31 -10.42 7.31 -0.91
CA ALA A 31 -11.06 8.10 0.14
C ALA A 31 -10.06 9.04 0.83
N VAL A 32 -8.84 8.58 1.12
CA VAL A 32 -7.74 9.44 1.63
C VAL A 32 -7.45 10.58 0.66
N GLY A 33 -7.31 10.29 -0.65
CA GLY A 33 -7.06 11.32 -1.67
C GLY A 33 -8.17 12.37 -1.75
N VAL A 34 -9.44 11.94 -1.72
CA VAL A 34 -10.60 12.86 -1.71
C VAL A 34 -10.60 13.73 -0.46
N LEU A 35 -10.42 13.15 0.73
CA LEU A 35 -10.40 13.90 1.98
C LEU A 35 -9.23 14.89 2.05
N ALA A 36 -8.06 14.51 1.57
CA ALA A 36 -6.90 15.39 1.47
C ALA A 36 -7.16 16.57 0.50
N LEU A 37 -7.87 16.35 -0.61
CA LEU A 37 -8.32 17.44 -1.49
C LEU A 37 -9.33 18.38 -0.81
N LEU A 38 -10.29 17.83 -0.08
CA LEU A 38 -11.28 18.64 0.67
C LEU A 38 -10.61 19.50 1.73
N GLU A 39 -9.58 18.98 2.42
CA GLU A 39 -8.73 19.77 3.31
C GLU A 39 -8.00 20.87 2.54
N SER A 40 -7.26 20.49 1.49
CA SER A 40 -6.39 21.42 0.73
C SER A 40 -7.14 22.55 0.05
N THR A 41 -8.40 22.32 -0.31
CA THR A 41 -9.29 23.35 -0.91
C THR A 41 -10.05 24.14 0.14
N GLY A 42 -9.93 23.82 1.43
CA GLY A 42 -10.66 24.48 2.50
C GLY A 42 -12.17 24.18 2.56
N VAL A 43 -12.66 23.24 1.73
CA VAL A 43 -14.09 22.89 1.65
C VAL A 43 -14.56 22.20 2.95
N ALA A 44 -13.69 21.39 3.58
CA ALA A 44 -14.04 20.64 4.77
C ALA A 44 -12.87 20.57 5.76
N SER A 45 -12.88 21.41 6.79
CA SER A 45 -11.81 21.44 7.81
C SER A 45 -11.68 20.13 8.61
N TRP A 46 -12.79 19.39 8.81
CA TRP A 46 -12.78 18.10 9.48
C TRP A 46 -11.98 17.03 8.71
N ALA A 47 -11.82 17.21 7.39
CA ALA A 47 -11.05 16.30 6.55
C ALA A 47 -9.59 16.21 7.01
N ALA A 48 -9.02 17.27 7.58
CA ALA A 48 -7.68 17.31 8.14
C ALA A 48 -7.42 16.24 9.22
N THR A 49 -8.46 15.81 9.92
CA THR A 49 -8.37 14.72 10.90
C THR A 49 -8.82 13.39 10.31
N ALA A 50 -9.79 13.41 9.40
CA ALA A 50 -10.40 12.19 8.87
C ALA A 50 -9.44 11.37 8.00
N TRP A 51 -8.67 12.00 7.09
CA TRP A 51 -7.79 11.22 6.22
C TRP A 51 -6.58 10.59 6.94
N PRO A 52 -5.94 11.19 7.97
CA PRO A 52 -4.94 10.49 8.77
C PRO A 52 -5.50 9.28 9.52
N ILE A 53 -6.73 9.40 10.08
CA ILE A 53 -7.42 8.25 10.71
C ILE A 53 -7.64 7.15 9.68
N LEU A 54 -8.04 7.50 8.47
CA LEU A 54 -8.28 6.52 7.42
C LEU A 54 -6.99 5.82 6.97
N ILE A 55 -5.85 6.53 6.92
CA ILE A 55 -4.53 5.92 6.69
C ILE A 55 -4.19 4.93 7.80
N LEU A 56 -4.37 5.31 9.07
CA LEU A 56 -4.14 4.42 10.20
C LEU A 56 -5.01 3.16 10.10
N VAL A 57 -6.31 3.34 9.82
CA VAL A 57 -7.25 2.22 9.63
C VAL A 57 -6.82 1.34 8.46
N ALA A 58 -6.39 1.93 7.33
CA ALA A 58 -5.92 1.17 6.17
C ALA A 58 -4.69 0.32 6.51
N GLY A 59 -3.70 0.87 7.21
CA GLY A 59 -2.52 0.12 7.65
C GLY A 59 -2.88 -1.04 8.60
N VAL A 60 -3.78 -0.81 9.56
CA VAL A 60 -4.24 -1.86 10.49
C VAL A 60 -5.06 -2.93 9.76
N LEU A 61 -5.96 -2.54 8.86
CA LEU A 61 -6.75 -3.50 8.06
C LEU A 61 -5.84 -4.34 7.17
N LEU A 62 -4.83 -3.75 6.56
CA LEU A 62 -3.86 -4.47 5.74
C LEU A 62 -3.12 -5.53 6.57
N LEU A 63 -2.68 -5.20 7.79
CA LEU A 63 -2.09 -6.19 8.71
C LEU A 63 -3.07 -7.33 9.03
N ILE A 64 -4.34 -7.02 9.26
CA ILE A 64 -5.37 -8.04 9.54
C ILE A 64 -5.62 -8.92 8.30
N LEU A 65 -5.64 -8.35 7.10
CA LEU A 65 -5.88 -9.07 5.85
C LEU A 65 -4.71 -9.98 5.47
N ILE A 66 -3.47 -9.56 5.75
CA ILE A 66 -2.27 -10.38 5.54
C ILE A 66 -2.28 -11.60 6.45
N TYR A 67 -2.85 -11.48 7.67
CA TYR A 67 -2.85 -12.53 8.70
C TYR A 67 -4.26 -13.04 9.07
N PRO A 68 -5.07 -13.56 8.14
CA PRO A 68 -6.48 -13.85 8.40
C PRO A 68 -6.73 -14.95 9.44
N ARG A 69 -5.71 -15.76 9.81
CA ARG A 69 -5.90 -16.91 10.72
C ARG A 69 -4.98 -16.99 11.93
N HIS A 70 -3.76 -16.42 11.88
CA HIS A 70 -2.79 -16.48 12.99
C HIS A 70 -1.84 -15.27 12.94
N PRO A 71 -2.28 -14.07 13.35
CA PRO A 71 -1.52 -12.83 13.12
C PRO A 71 -0.16 -12.80 13.82
N PHE A 72 0.09 -13.67 14.84
CA PHE A 72 1.33 -13.60 15.62
C PHE A 72 1.97 -14.97 15.90
N SER A 73 1.33 -16.08 15.55
CA SER A 73 1.83 -17.42 15.90
C SER A 73 2.93 -17.96 14.99
N ASP A 74 3.10 -17.39 13.79
CA ASP A 74 4.07 -17.88 12.79
C ASP A 74 5.00 -16.75 12.29
N TRP A 75 5.35 -15.83 13.19
CA TRP A 75 6.26 -14.73 12.92
C TRP A 75 7.56 -15.14 12.20
N PRO A 76 8.23 -16.27 12.56
CA PRO A 76 9.40 -16.73 11.82
C PRO A 76 9.13 -17.12 10.36
N ALA A 77 7.92 -17.59 10.03
CA ALA A 77 7.57 -17.94 8.65
C ALA A 77 7.40 -16.70 7.76
N ILE A 78 6.84 -15.62 8.31
CA ILE A 78 6.67 -14.34 7.63
C ILE A 78 8.02 -13.79 7.17
N TRP A 79 9.02 -13.84 8.06
CA TRP A 79 10.36 -13.33 7.76
C TRP A 79 11.18 -14.22 6.81
N ARG A 80 10.65 -15.37 6.41
CA ARG A 80 11.24 -16.25 5.38
C ARG A 80 10.63 -16.04 3.99
N ASP A 81 9.49 -15.40 3.90
CA ASP A 81 8.80 -15.11 2.66
C ASP A 81 8.93 -13.60 2.37
N ALA A 82 9.75 -13.26 1.36
CA ALA A 82 10.06 -11.88 1.01
C ALA A 82 8.79 -11.07 0.66
N GLN A 83 7.81 -11.69 0.00
CA GLN A 83 6.55 -11.02 -0.34
C GLN A 83 5.74 -10.70 0.91
N GLN A 84 5.57 -11.62 1.84
CA GLN A 84 4.86 -11.38 3.10
C GLN A 84 5.59 -10.36 3.98
N GLN A 85 6.92 -10.43 4.02
CA GLN A 85 7.75 -9.46 4.72
C GLN A 85 7.52 -8.05 4.19
N GLN A 86 7.55 -7.86 2.86
CA GLN A 86 7.31 -6.56 2.23
C GLN A 86 5.93 -6.01 2.57
N HIS A 87 4.87 -6.81 2.41
CA HIS A 87 3.51 -6.37 2.76
C HIS A 87 3.36 -6.01 4.24
N THR A 88 4.00 -6.77 5.14
CA THR A 88 3.98 -6.47 6.58
C THR A 88 4.66 -5.13 6.88
N ILE A 89 5.84 -4.88 6.29
CA ILE A 89 6.56 -3.62 6.46
C ILE A 89 5.74 -2.46 5.91
N MET A 90 5.14 -2.60 4.72
CA MET A 90 4.28 -1.57 4.13
C MET A 90 3.07 -1.26 5.02
N ALA A 91 2.37 -2.28 5.49
CA ALA A 91 1.20 -2.11 6.35
C ALA A 91 1.55 -1.40 7.68
N ALA A 92 2.64 -1.81 8.33
CA ALA A 92 3.14 -1.17 9.54
C ALA A 92 3.55 0.30 9.28
N ALA A 93 4.25 0.56 8.18
CA ALA A 93 4.67 1.91 7.80
C ALA A 93 3.45 2.82 7.52
N ILE A 94 2.41 2.30 6.84
CA ILE A 94 1.15 3.03 6.62
C ILE A 94 0.48 3.37 7.95
N ALA A 95 0.38 2.43 8.89
CA ALA A 95 -0.21 2.69 10.20
C ALA A 95 0.57 3.77 10.97
N VAL A 96 1.91 3.68 10.98
CA VAL A 96 2.79 4.69 11.60
C VAL A 96 2.60 6.06 10.93
N ALA A 97 2.48 6.11 9.61
CA ALA A 97 2.23 7.36 8.90
C ALA A 97 0.89 8.01 9.29
N GLY A 98 -0.17 7.22 9.48
CA GLY A 98 -1.46 7.71 9.97
C GLY A 98 -1.34 8.36 11.35
N VAL A 99 -0.62 7.73 12.29
CA VAL A 99 -0.33 8.31 13.60
C VAL A 99 0.48 9.61 13.46
N ALA A 100 1.52 9.61 12.64
CA ALA A 100 2.39 10.77 12.45
C ALA A 100 1.63 11.97 11.88
N GLU A 101 0.73 11.74 10.92
CA GLU A 101 -0.11 12.82 10.36
C GLU A 101 -1.10 13.38 11.39
N LEU A 102 -1.62 12.57 12.32
CA LEU A 102 -2.41 13.07 13.45
C LEU A 102 -1.59 13.96 14.39
N LEU A 103 -0.29 13.69 14.49
CA LEU A 103 0.65 14.44 15.33
C LEU A 103 1.28 15.65 14.60
N ARG A 104 0.97 15.88 13.33
CA ARG A 104 1.61 16.92 12.49
C ARG A 104 1.49 18.33 13.10
N GLY A 105 0.41 18.59 13.85
CA GLY A 105 0.23 19.86 14.59
C GLY A 105 1.21 20.08 15.73
N LEU A 106 1.93 19.07 16.20
CA LEU A 106 2.91 19.14 17.28
C LEU A 106 4.32 19.52 16.82
N GLY A 107 4.58 19.49 15.51
CA GLY A 107 5.88 19.87 14.95
C GLY A 107 6.06 19.45 13.50
N SER A 108 6.85 20.22 12.77
CA SER A 108 7.04 20.04 11.30
C SER A 108 7.61 18.69 10.90
N VAL A 109 8.41 18.05 11.75
CA VAL A 109 9.01 16.74 11.47
C VAL A 109 7.95 15.66 11.20
N TRP A 110 6.81 15.71 11.88
CA TRP A 110 5.72 14.74 11.71
C TRP A 110 5.10 14.80 10.32
N GLY A 111 5.04 16.00 9.71
CA GLY A 111 4.54 16.18 8.35
C GLY A 111 5.39 15.50 7.26
N TYR A 112 6.66 15.14 7.55
CA TYR A 112 7.53 14.43 6.61
C TYR A 112 7.44 12.91 6.71
N VAL A 113 6.79 12.36 7.74
CA VAL A 113 6.69 10.90 7.90
C VAL A 113 5.85 10.26 6.78
N TRP A 114 4.68 10.83 6.49
CA TRP A 114 3.81 10.33 5.42
C TRP A 114 4.51 10.34 4.04
N PRO A 115 5.08 11.45 3.55
CA PRO A 115 5.82 11.42 2.30
C PRO A 115 7.02 10.46 2.33
N GLY A 116 7.73 10.33 3.45
CA GLY A 116 8.78 9.34 3.63
C GLY A 116 8.29 7.90 3.47
N VAL A 117 7.13 7.59 4.05
CA VAL A 117 6.48 6.27 3.89
C VAL A 117 6.07 6.03 2.44
N MET A 118 5.55 7.04 1.73
CA MET A 118 5.21 6.90 0.31
C MET A 118 6.45 6.60 -0.55
N LEU A 119 7.59 7.26 -0.25
CA LEU A 119 8.85 6.97 -0.93
C LEU A 119 9.35 5.55 -0.62
N LEU A 120 9.25 5.11 0.63
CA LEU A 120 9.59 3.75 1.04
C LEU A 120 8.75 2.71 0.30
N ILE A 121 7.43 2.85 0.33
CA ILE A 121 6.50 1.93 -0.33
C ILE A 121 6.72 1.94 -1.84
N GLY A 122 6.88 3.12 -2.44
CA GLY A 122 7.17 3.23 -3.86
C GLY A 122 8.48 2.54 -4.24
N GLY A 123 9.54 2.71 -3.45
CA GLY A 123 10.81 1.98 -3.61
C GLY A 123 10.64 0.47 -3.49
N MET A 124 9.88 0.01 -2.50
CA MET A 124 9.59 -1.42 -2.32
C MET A 124 8.84 -2.01 -3.53
N PHE A 125 7.89 -1.29 -4.11
CA PHE A 125 7.19 -1.75 -5.32
C PHE A 125 8.11 -1.82 -6.56
N LEU A 126 9.15 -1.01 -6.64
CA LEU A 126 10.12 -1.09 -7.75
C LEU A 126 10.97 -2.37 -7.71
N ILE A 127 11.23 -2.90 -6.49
CA ILE A 127 12.03 -4.10 -6.25
C ILE A 127 11.17 -5.30 -5.86
N HIS A 128 9.84 -5.18 -5.98
CA HIS A 128 8.91 -6.24 -5.57
C HIS A 128 9.12 -7.52 -6.40
N GLU A 129 9.34 -8.63 -5.70
CA GLU A 129 9.42 -9.95 -6.29
C GLU A 129 8.04 -10.57 -6.38
N GLN A 130 7.74 -11.21 -7.50
CA GLN A 130 6.47 -11.86 -7.76
C GLN A 130 6.68 -13.32 -8.08
N HIS A 131 5.87 -14.18 -7.45
CA HIS A 131 5.82 -15.61 -7.75
C HIS A 131 4.83 -15.91 -8.88
N GLY A 132 4.97 -17.08 -9.51
CA GLY A 132 4.07 -17.53 -10.56
C GLY A 132 4.79 -17.87 -11.87
N THR A 133 4.02 -18.05 -12.95
CA THR A 133 4.59 -18.25 -14.29
C THR A 133 5.35 -17.01 -14.75
N SER A 134 6.36 -17.18 -15.60
CA SER A 134 7.21 -16.07 -16.04
C SER A 134 6.42 -14.90 -16.65
N ALA A 135 5.37 -15.19 -17.42
CA ALA A 135 4.52 -14.17 -18.01
C ALA A 135 3.63 -13.45 -16.99
N ALA A 136 3.02 -14.20 -16.04
CA ALA A 136 2.22 -13.63 -14.97
C ALA A 136 3.07 -12.77 -14.03
N ALA A 137 4.23 -13.28 -13.62
CA ALA A 137 5.17 -12.55 -12.77
C ALA A 137 5.63 -11.25 -13.45
N ALA A 138 6.00 -11.27 -14.72
CA ALA A 138 6.41 -10.08 -15.47
C ALA A 138 5.30 -9.02 -15.52
N LYS A 139 4.06 -9.43 -15.77
CA LYS A 139 2.90 -8.51 -15.79
C LYS A 139 2.64 -7.90 -14.42
N ALA A 140 2.66 -8.70 -13.36
CA ALA A 140 2.44 -8.22 -12.00
C ALA A 140 3.56 -7.25 -11.56
N VAL A 141 4.83 -7.59 -11.82
CA VAL A 141 5.97 -6.70 -11.54
C VAL A 141 5.82 -5.35 -12.26
N TRP A 142 5.41 -5.35 -13.53
CA TRP A 142 5.20 -4.10 -14.25
C TRP A 142 4.10 -3.24 -13.63
N GLN A 143 2.97 -3.84 -13.24
CA GLN A 143 1.88 -3.13 -12.56
C GLN A 143 2.34 -2.52 -11.22
N HIS A 144 3.10 -3.28 -10.41
CA HIS A 144 3.66 -2.79 -9.16
C HIS A 144 4.67 -1.66 -9.37
N ARG A 145 5.50 -1.73 -10.43
CA ARG A 145 6.45 -0.64 -10.74
C ARG A 145 5.74 0.67 -11.11
N ILE A 146 4.65 0.61 -11.89
CA ILE A 146 3.85 1.81 -12.20
C ILE A 146 3.25 2.38 -10.91
N LEU A 147 2.69 1.54 -10.04
CA LEU A 147 2.15 1.96 -8.75
C LEU A 147 3.25 2.57 -7.87
N GLY A 148 4.43 1.96 -7.85
CA GLY A 148 5.59 2.45 -7.12
C GLY A 148 6.04 3.84 -7.58
N LEU A 149 6.14 4.07 -8.90
CA LEU A 149 6.45 5.39 -9.44
C LEU A 149 5.39 6.43 -9.07
N THR A 150 4.12 6.06 -9.13
CA THR A 150 3.02 6.96 -8.74
C THR A 150 3.11 7.33 -7.25
N ALA A 151 3.41 6.36 -6.38
CA ALA A 151 3.62 6.60 -4.94
C ALA A 151 4.83 7.52 -4.69
N ILE A 152 5.96 7.32 -5.39
CA ILE A 152 7.14 8.18 -5.29
C ILE A 152 6.80 9.62 -5.70
N ILE A 153 6.12 9.82 -6.82
CA ILE A 153 5.73 11.14 -7.28
C ILE A 153 4.84 11.83 -6.25
N ALA A 154 3.81 11.14 -5.72
CA ALA A 154 2.93 11.70 -4.70
C ALA A 154 3.73 12.05 -3.41
N GLY A 155 4.64 11.19 -2.98
CA GLY A 155 5.52 11.42 -1.83
C GLY A 155 6.42 12.64 -2.01
N LEU A 156 7.05 12.81 -3.18
CA LEU A 156 7.88 13.98 -3.49
C LEU A 156 7.07 15.27 -3.50
N LEU A 157 5.88 15.26 -4.12
CA LEU A 157 4.98 16.43 -4.14
C LEU A 157 4.52 16.81 -2.74
N ARG A 158 4.17 15.83 -1.90
CA ARG A 158 3.79 16.07 -0.51
C ARG A 158 4.96 16.58 0.33
N ALA A 159 6.17 16.02 0.17
CA ALA A 159 7.36 16.53 0.86
C ALA A 159 7.66 17.98 0.48
N ALA A 160 7.57 18.32 -0.80
CA ALA A 160 7.76 19.67 -1.29
C ALA A 160 6.67 20.63 -0.77
N GLU A 161 5.41 20.18 -0.70
CA GLU A 161 4.31 20.96 -0.12
C GLU A 161 4.57 21.25 1.37
N VAL A 162 4.97 20.23 2.16
CA VAL A 162 5.31 20.42 3.59
C VAL A 162 6.45 21.42 3.76
N GLY A 163 7.47 21.37 2.89
CA GLY A 163 8.63 22.26 2.98
C GLY A 163 8.38 23.69 2.52
N THR A 164 7.46 23.90 1.60
CA THR A 164 7.24 25.23 0.95
C THR A 164 5.91 25.88 1.34
N GLY A 165 4.94 25.13 1.86
CA GLY A 165 3.57 25.59 2.08
C GLY A 165 2.81 25.90 0.76
N SER A 166 3.24 25.35 -0.36
CA SER A 166 2.73 25.66 -1.70
C SER A 166 1.31 25.10 -1.91
N SER A 167 0.32 26.00 -2.11
CA SER A 167 -1.07 25.61 -2.37
C SER A 167 -1.26 24.75 -3.62
N PRO A 168 -0.59 24.97 -4.77
CA PRO A 168 -0.66 24.07 -5.90
C PRO A 168 -0.18 22.64 -5.58
N LEU A 169 0.89 22.50 -4.79
CA LEU A 169 1.40 21.19 -4.39
C LEU A 169 0.43 20.48 -3.44
N ALA A 170 -0.26 21.22 -2.57
CA ALA A 170 -1.30 20.70 -1.68
C ALA A 170 -2.48 20.07 -2.46
N ILE A 171 -2.73 20.49 -3.70
CA ILE A 171 -3.76 19.91 -4.58
C ILE A 171 -3.17 18.77 -5.43
N LEU A 172 -1.93 18.92 -5.91
CA LEU A 172 -1.35 17.95 -6.87
C LEU A 172 -1.09 16.58 -6.26
N TRP A 173 -0.54 16.51 -5.03
CA TRP A 173 -0.21 15.21 -4.45
C TRP A 173 -1.44 14.33 -4.18
N PRO A 174 -2.61 14.86 -3.71
CA PRO A 174 -3.80 14.03 -3.57
C PRO A 174 -4.37 13.55 -4.91
N LEU A 175 -4.25 14.37 -5.98
CA LEU A 175 -4.65 13.94 -7.33
C LEU A 175 -3.79 12.77 -7.83
N VAL A 176 -2.48 12.80 -7.59
CA VAL A 176 -1.60 11.68 -7.91
C VAL A 176 -1.95 10.45 -7.06
N LEU A 177 -2.31 10.65 -5.79
CA LEU A 177 -2.78 9.57 -4.91
C LEU A 177 -4.09 8.95 -5.42
N LEU A 178 -5.02 9.74 -5.95
CA LEU A 178 -6.23 9.23 -6.60
C LEU A 178 -5.91 8.40 -7.85
N ALA A 179 -4.88 8.78 -8.63
CA ALA A 179 -4.41 7.96 -9.74
C ALA A 179 -3.85 6.61 -9.27
N ALA A 180 -3.09 6.58 -8.16
CA ALA A 180 -2.63 5.34 -7.53
C ALA A 180 -3.81 4.49 -7.02
N ALA A 181 -4.80 5.11 -6.41
CA ALA A 181 -6.03 4.44 -5.97
C ALA A 181 -6.78 3.79 -7.13
N ALA A 182 -6.93 4.49 -8.25
CA ALA A 182 -7.54 3.95 -9.46
C ALA A 182 -6.73 2.76 -10.02
N GLN A 183 -5.40 2.82 -10.00
CA GLN A 183 -4.54 1.71 -10.41
C GLN A 183 -4.81 0.47 -9.54
N LEU A 184 -4.93 0.62 -8.21
CA LEU A 184 -5.23 -0.48 -7.29
C LEU A 184 -6.63 -1.06 -7.53
N VAL A 185 -7.65 -0.23 -7.69
CA VAL A 185 -9.03 -0.70 -7.96
C VAL A 185 -9.10 -1.45 -9.30
N LEU A 186 -8.35 -1.01 -10.29
CA LEU A 186 -8.28 -1.64 -11.61
C LEU A 186 -7.30 -2.80 -11.71
N TYR A 187 -6.46 -2.99 -10.68
CA TYR A 187 -5.51 -4.09 -10.64
C TYR A 187 -6.22 -5.44 -10.75
N ARG A 188 -5.65 -6.32 -11.54
CA ARG A 188 -6.09 -7.72 -11.62
C ARG A 188 -4.88 -8.62 -11.61
N GLU A 189 -4.87 -9.51 -10.63
CA GLU A 189 -3.85 -10.54 -10.52
C GLU A 189 -3.85 -11.39 -11.78
N PRO A 190 -2.71 -11.54 -12.47
CA PRO A 190 -2.63 -12.32 -13.70
C PRO A 190 -2.97 -13.79 -13.46
N GLU A 191 -3.49 -14.46 -14.48
CA GLU A 191 -3.62 -15.92 -14.48
C GLU A 191 -2.23 -16.56 -14.33
N GLY A 192 -2.12 -17.59 -13.48
CA GLY A 192 -0.85 -18.25 -13.17
C GLY A 192 0.00 -17.55 -12.10
N ALA A 193 -0.44 -16.44 -11.51
CA ALA A 193 0.32 -15.71 -10.49
C ALA A 193 0.62 -16.55 -9.24
N PHE A 194 -0.25 -17.52 -8.92
CA PHE A 194 -0.12 -18.41 -7.76
C PHE A 194 0.13 -19.88 -8.13
N GLU A 195 0.38 -20.15 -9.40
CA GLU A 195 0.77 -21.48 -9.85
C GLU A 195 2.23 -21.70 -9.45
N ILE A 196 2.48 -22.82 -8.75
CA ILE A 196 3.84 -23.26 -8.47
C ILE A 196 4.41 -23.72 -9.80
N GLY A 197 5.36 -22.96 -10.34
CA GLY A 197 6.10 -23.40 -11.51
C GLY A 197 6.72 -24.76 -11.16
N HIS A 198 6.32 -25.82 -11.85
CA HIS A 198 7.05 -27.09 -11.80
C HIS A 198 8.44 -26.77 -12.33
N GLY A 199 9.36 -26.47 -11.40
CA GLY A 199 10.76 -26.27 -11.73
C GLY A 199 11.20 -27.48 -12.55
N HIS A 200 11.69 -27.23 -13.73
CA HIS A 200 12.39 -28.22 -14.51
C HIS A 200 13.54 -28.73 -13.65
N THR A 201 13.38 -29.95 -13.12
CA THR A 201 14.46 -30.73 -12.54
C THR A 201 15.51 -31.03 -13.59
#